data_deace0ceff0f61231d60d9d120eb24e8
#
_entry.id   deace0ceff0f61231d60d9d120eb24e8
#
_cell.length_a   1.000
_cell.length_b   1.000
_cell.length_c   1.000
_cell.angle_alpha   90.00
_cell.angle_beta   90.00
_cell.angle_gamma   90.00
#
_symmetry.space_group_name_H-M   'P 1'
#
loop_
_entity.id
_entity.type
_entity.pdbx_description
1 polymer ?
#
loop_
_entity_poly.entity_id
_entity_poly.type
_entity_poly.pdbx_seq_one_letter_code
_entity_poly.pdbx_strand_id
1 'polypeptide(L)'
;ISISTINGSKHWYFSKRMQRNLKTFLGLFVLTLAATAILINHLYARVDSAAMKQAQLTEHSRSMGEELSTLKALKSELENDLSEREERVQLVSERLGELEKVLGVDNHATNEDLDTRLDSAAITSNVRTLMLNQIPNGSPVGKVRLSSGFGKRIHPVTKVAKMHRGLDFAVNIGTKIYAPADGVVEVTRRSNTGSGNFLRLQHSFGFTSSYSHLKKFKVQSGQFVRKGDLIGISGNSGLSSGPHLHYEVRFVGRALNPKPFVDWSLNNFEDIFTKERKIRWESLIKPWNNE
;
A
#
# COMPACT_ATOMS: atom_id res chain seq x y z
N ILE A 1 -8.09 71.70 53.09
CA ILE A 1 -9.07 71.96 52.05
C ILE A 1 -10.16 72.80 52.70
N SER A 2 -10.44 73.93 52.18
CA SER A 2 -11.56 74.77 52.66
C SER A 2 -12.63 74.79 51.54
N ILE A 3 -13.84 74.45 51.90
CA ILE A 3 -14.99 74.58 51.01
C ILE A 3 -15.86 75.71 51.60
N SER A 4 -16.00 76.81 50.89
CA SER A 4 -16.81 77.91 51.26
C SER A 4 -18.18 77.83 50.55
N THR A 5 -19.25 77.77 51.26
CA THR A 5 -20.62 77.82 50.74
C THR A 5 -21.29 79.06 51.29
N ILE A 6 -22.45 79.48 50.75
CA ILE A 6 -23.23 80.63 51.13
C ILE A 6 -23.62 80.59 52.62
N ASN A 7 -23.56 79.40 53.29
CA ASN A 7 -23.94 79.20 54.68
C ASN A 7 -22.76 78.95 55.62
N GLY A 8 -21.55 79.28 55.26
CA GLY A 8 -20.36 79.15 56.07
C GLY A 8 -19.23 78.34 55.46
N SER A 9 -18.02 78.51 55.99
CA SER A 9 -16.80 77.78 55.52
C SER A 9 -16.54 76.63 56.45
N LYS A 10 -16.48 75.39 55.91
CA LYS A 10 -15.99 74.23 56.63
C LYS A 10 -14.52 73.97 56.30
N HIS A 11 -13.61 73.99 57.31
CA HIS A 11 -12.20 73.72 57.14
C HIS A 11 -11.92 72.28 57.56
N TRP A 12 -11.34 71.53 56.68
CA TRP A 12 -10.87 70.16 56.96
C TRP A 12 -9.38 70.17 57.09
N TYR A 13 -8.85 69.83 58.27
CA TYR A 13 -7.41 69.75 58.49
C TYR A 13 -6.98 68.29 58.39
N PHE A 14 -6.13 68.02 57.39
CA PHE A 14 -5.49 66.73 57.25
C PHE A 14 -4.25 66.65 58.10
N SER A 15 -4.22 65.86 59.17
CA SER A 15 -3.01 65.64 59.94
C SER A 15 -1.95 64.93 59.09
N LYS A 16 -0.64 65.15 59.40
CA LYS A 16 0.49 64.47 58.70
C LYS A 16 0.32 62.95 58.74
N ARG A 17 -0.27 62.40 59.80
CA ARG A 17 -0.49 60.95 59.97
C ARG A 17 -1.58 60.46 58.98
N MET A 18 -2.64 61.24 58.79
CA MET A 18 -3.73 60.93 57.85
C MET A 18 -3.26 61.00 56.39
N GLN A 19 -2.43 61.97 56.08
CA GLN A 19 -1.78 62.08 54.73
C GLN A 19 -0.89 60.88 54.43
N ARG A 20 -0.10 60.38 55.41
CA ARG A 20 0.73 59.17 55.28
C ARG A 20 -0.12 57.93 55.06
N ASN A 21 -1.18 57.75 55.89
CA ASN A 21 -2.09 56.62 55.74
C ASN A 21 -2.83 56.64 54.41
N LEU A 22 -3.24 57.80 53.90
CA LEU A 22 -3.85 57.94 52.59
C LEU A 22 -2.91 57.57 51.46
N LYS A 23 -1.62 57.98 51.54
CA LYS A 23 -0.61 57.60 50.55
C LYS A 23 -0.32 56.08 50.56
N THR A 24 -0.23 55.45 51.75
CA THR A 24 -0.04 54.01 51.87
C THR A 24 -1.27 53.26 51.36
N PHE A 25 -2.50 53.71 51.67
CA PHE A 25 -3.74 53.13 51.17
C PHE A 25 -3.82 53.23 49.64
N LEU A 26 -3.47 54.41 49.07
CA LEU A 26 -3.46 54.62 47.61
C LEU A 26 -2.42 53.70 46.94
N GLY A 27 -1.23 53.60 47.54
CA GLY A 27 -0.19 52.69 47.07
C GLY A 27 -0.62 51.19 47.07
N LEU A 28 -1.24 50.76 48.17
CA LEU A 28 -1.78 49.41 48.25
C LEU A 28 -2.91 49.15 47.22
N PHE A 29 -3.80 50.15 47.02
CA PHE A 29 -4.85 50.07 46.03
C PHE A 29 -4.32 49.97 44.58
N VAL A 30 -3.29 50.77 44.26
CA VAL A 30 -2.62 50.64 42.93
C VAL A 30 -1.97 49.27 42.75
N LEU A 31 -1.35 48.77 43.82
CA LEU A 31 -0.70 47.45 43.78
C LEU A 31 -1.68 46.29 43.61
N THR A 32 -2.86 46.39 44.26
CA THR A 32 -3.94 45.39 44.06
C THR A 32 -4.52 45.46 42.65
N LEU A 33 -4.70 46.66 42.09
CA LEU A 33 -5.14 46.83 40.69
C LEU A 33 -4.12 46.26 39.70
N ALA A 34 -2.85 46.49 39.91
CA ALA A 34 -1.79 45.88 39.07
C ALA A 34 -1.76 44.35 39.14
N ALA A 35 -1.88 43.82 40.33
CA ALA A 35 -1.93 42.38 40.56
C ALA A 35 -3.16 41.73 39.90
N THR A 36 -4.33 42.37 40.02
CA THR A 36 -5.54 41.87 39.35
C THR A 36 -5.43 41.96 37.82
N ALA A 37 -4.86 43.02 37.27
CA ALA A 37 -4.61 43.14 35.83
C ALA A 37 -3.70 42.06 35.29
N ILE A 38 -2.60 41.74 36.02
CA ILE A 38 -1.69 40.67 35.69
C ILE A 38 -2.40 39.30 35.72
N LEU A 39 -3.19 39.06 36.76
CA LEU A 39 -3.94 37.83 36.91
C LEU A 39 -4.96 37.64 35.78
N ILE A 40 -5.68 38.68 35.44
CA ILE A 40 -6.64 38.68 34.34
C ILE A 40 -5.93 38.37 33.02
N ASN A 41 -4.81 39.03 32.73
CA ASN A 41 -4.05 38.80 31.52
C ASN A 41 -3.52 37.36 31.44
N HIS A 42 -3.05 36.81 32.58
CA HIS A 42 -2.63 35.41 32.65
C HIS A 42 -3.78 34.42 32.43
N LEU A 43 -4.97 34.70 32.95
CA LEU A 43 -6.17 33.90 32.71
C LEU A 43 -6.63 33.95 31.25
N TYR A 44 -6.62 35.12 30.61
CA TYR A 44 -6.92 35.24 29.18
C TYR A 44 -5.95 34.42 28.33
N ALA A 45 -4.64 34.50 28.58
CA ALA A 45 -3.65 33.72 27.85
C ALA A 45 -3.85 32.19 28.01
N ARG A 46 -4.30 31.73 29.20
CA ARG A 46 -4.64 30.33 29.42
C ARG A 46 -5.92 29.91 28.68
N VAL A 47 -6.93 30.76 28.66
CA VAL A 47 -8.20 30.50 27.94
C VAL A 47 -7.94 30.39 26.43
N ASP A 48 -7.17 31.32 25.87
CA ASP A 48 -6.81 31.27 24.45
C ASP A 48 -6.02 30.02 24.07
N SER A 49 -5.04 29.63 24.92
CA SER A 49 -4.26 28.42 24.69
C SER A 49 -5.11 27.13 24.83
N ALA A 50 -6.08 27.13 25.73
CA ALA A 50 -7.03 26.02 25.87
C ALA A 50 -7.99 25.94 24.68
N ALA A 51 -8.48 27.09 24.21
CA ALA A 51 -9.34 27.16 23.03
C ALA A 51 -8.63 26.67 21.75
N MET A 52 -7.36 27.08 21.54
CA MET A 52 -6.57 26.57 20.42
C MET A 52 -6.35 25.07 20.48
N LYS A 53 -6.01 24.52 21.67
CA LYS A 53 -5.86 23.07 21.84
C LYS A 53 -7.17 22.33 21.58
N GLN A 54 -8.28 22.87 22.04
CA GLN A 54 -9.60 22.29 21.81
C GLN A 54 -9.96 22.31 20.32
N ALA A 55 -9.67 23.38 19.60
CA ALA A 55 -9.87 23.49 18.16
C ALA A 55 -8.99 22.47 17.40
N GLN A 56 -7.71 22.32 17.76
CA GLN A 56 -6.81 21.33 17.18
C GLN A 56 -7.28 19.90 17.44
N LEU A 57 -7.73 19.59 18.66
CA LEU A 57 -8.25 18.27 19.01
C LEU A 57 -9.55 17.96 18.26
N THR A 58 -10.42 18.95 18.08
CA THR A 58 -11.67 18.79 17.31
C THR A 58 -11.38 18.52 15.84
N GLU A 59 -10.44 19.27 15.25
CA GLU A 59 -10.01 19.08 13.86
C GLU A 59 -9.36 17.71 13.66
N HIS A 60 -8.45 17.33 14.57
CA HIS A 60 -7.82 16.01 14.53
C HIS A 60 -8.84 14.86 14.70
N SER A 61 -9.80 15.03 15.62
CA SER A 61 -10.89 14.06 15.81
C SER A 61 -11.78 13.95 14.57
N ARG A 62 -12.05 15.08 13.88
CA ARG A 62 -12.80 15.10 12.63
C ARG A 62 -12.04 14.40 11.52
N SER A 63 -10.77 14.73 11.33
CA SER A 63 -9.88 14.08 10.34
C SER A 63 -9.80 12.56 10.56
N MET A 64 -9.61 12.13 11.81
CA MET A 64 -9.65 10.70 12.15
C MET A 64 -11.01 10.05 11.88
N GLY A 65 -12.11 10.78 12.10
CA GLY A 65 -13.47 10.33 11.79
C GLY A 65 -13.67 10.12 10.28
N GLU A 66 -13.17 11.03 9.47
CA GLU A 66 -13.20 10.93 8.00
C GLU A 66 -12.34 9.77 7.50
N GLU A 67 -11.12 9.61 8.04
CA GLU A 67 -10.26 8.44 7.73
C GLU A 67 -10.91 7.11 8.12
N LEU A 68 -11.52 7.04 9.31
CA LEU A 68 -12.25 5.85 9.76
C LEU A 68 -13.46 5.53 8.87
N SER A 69 -14.16 6.54 8.38
CA SER A 69 -15.28 6.35 7.46
C SER A 69 -14.84 5.83 6.11
N THR A 70 -13.73 6.37 5.56
CA THR A 70 -13.16 5.92 4.29
C THR A 70 -12.59 4.51 4.40
N LEU A 71 -11.90 4.19 5.51
CA LEU A 71 -11.40 2.83 5.77
C LEU A 71 -12.55 1.81 5.92
N LYS A 72 -13.65 2.20 6.58
CA LYS A 72 -14.83 1.33 6.69
C LYS A 72 -15.51 1.11 5.34
N ALA A 73 -15.62 2.16 4.52
CA ALA A 73 -16.16 2.04 3.17
C ALA A 73 -15.29 1.13 2.30
N LEU A 74 -13.97 1.33 2.31
CA LEU A 74 -13.02 0.49 1.57
C LEU A 74 -13.05 -0.96 2.06
N LYS A 75 -13.14 -1.18 3.38
CA LYS A 75 -13.28 -2.53 3.95
C LYS A 75 -14.56 -3.21 3.46
N SER A 76 -15.69 -2.50 3.49
CA SER A 76 -16.97 -3.03 3.01
C SER A 76 -16.93 -3.35 1.50
N GLU A 77 -16.26 -2.52 0.71
CA GLU A 77 -16.06 -2.75 -0.72
C GLU A 77 -15.19 -3.99 -0.97
N LEU A 78 -14.09 -4.15 -0.21
CA LEU A 78 -13.26 -5.34 -0.29
C LEU A 78 -14.01 -6.61 0.16
N GLU A 79 -14.79 -6.53 1.24
CA GLU A 79 -15.59 -7.66 1.72
C GLU A 79 -16.65 -8.09 0.69
N ASN A 80 -17.27 -7.12 0.01
CA ASN A 80 -18.19 -7.39 -1.09
C ASN A 80 -17.48 -8.01 -2.31
N ASP A 81 -16.31 -7.49 -2.70
CA ASP A 81 -15.51 -8.04 -3.80
C ASP A 81 -15.02 -9.46 -3.48
N LEU A 82 -14.66 -9.70 -2.22
CA LEU A 82 -14.25 -11.02 -1.73
C LEU A 82 -15.43 -12.00 -1.78
N SER A 83 -16.61 -11.59 -1.30
CA SER A 83 -17.83 -12.39 -1.36
C SER A 83 -18.25 -12.71 -2.81
N GLU A 84 -18.17 -11.76 -3.72
CA GLU A 84 -18.45 -11.98 -5.15
C GLU A 84 -17.44 -12.96 -5.79
N ARG A 85 -16.18 -12.91 -5.36
CA ARG A 85 -15.14 -13.85 -5.82
C ARG A 85 -15.36 -15.25 -5.24
N GLU A 86 -15.74 -15.35 -3.98
CA GLU A 86 -16.09 -16.63 -3.35
C GLU A 86 -17.28 -17.28 -4.05
N GLU A 87 -18.32 -16.52 -4.36
CA GLU A 87 -19.50 -16.99 -5.09
C GLU A 87 -19.14 -17.48 -6.50
N ARG A 88 -18.26 -16.77 -7.21
CA ARG A 88 -17.74 -17.20 -8.52
C ARG A 88 -16.89 -18.47 -8.42
N VAL A 89 -16.06 -18.59 -7.40
CA VAL A 89 -15.25 -19.78 -7.14
C VAL A 89 -16.16 -20.96 -6.84
N GLN A 90 -17.22 -20.76 -6.06
CA GLN A 90 -18.19 -21.79 -5.74
C GLN A 90 -18.99 -22.24 -6.98
N LEU A 91 -19.41 -21.29 -7.82
CA LEU A 91 -20.07 -21.58 -9.10
C LEU A 91 -19.18 -22.37 -10.07
N VAL A 92 -17.89 -22.02 -10.13
CA VAL A 92 -16.89 -22.76 -10.92
C VAL A 92 -16.68 -24.16 -10.37
N SER A 93 -16.64 -24.32 -9.05
CA SER A 93 -16.53 -25.61 -8.37
C SER A 93 -17.73 -26.51 -8.63
N GLU A 94 -18.94 -25.94 -8.61
CA GLU A 94 -20.20 -26.65 -8.89
C GLU A 94 -20.26 -27.12 -10.35
N ARG A 95 -19.86 -26.26 -11.31
CA ARG A 95 -19.77 -26.65 -12.73
C ARG A 95 -18.65 -27.64 -13.02
N LEU A 96 -17.55 -27.59 -12.25
CA LEU A 96 -16.50 -28.60 -12.33
C LEU A 96 -17.02 -29.96 -11.88
N GLY A 97 -17.78 -30.00 -10.78
CA GLY A 97 -18.45 -31.25 -10.32
C GLY A 97 -19.48 -31.80 -11.31
N GLU A 98 -20.19 -30.92 -12.02
CA GLU A 98 -21.08 -31.35 -13.10
C GLU A 98 -20.31 -31.92 -14.31
N LEU A 99 -19.17 -31.37 -14.65
CA LEU A 99 -18.29 -31.84 -15.73
C LEU A 99 -17.61 -33.17 -15.36
N GLU A 100 -17.17 -33.34 -14.12
CA GLU A 100 -16.64 -34.59 -13.60
C GLU A 100 -17.69 -35.70 -13.69
N LYS A 101 -18.94 -35.39 -13.37
CA LYS A 101 -20.08 -36.30 -13.47
C LYS A 101 -20.44 -36.69 -14.92
N VAL A 102 -20.32 -35.73 -15.86
CA VAL A 102 -20.55 -35.96 -17.29
C VAL A 102 -19.39 -36.75 -17.93
N LEU A 103 -18.17 -36.63 -17.41
CA LEU A 103 -16.98 -37.34 -17.87
C LEU A 103 -16.84 -38.74 -17.27
N GLY A 104 -17.77 -39.17 -16.38
CA GLY A 104 -17.76 -40.51 -15.82
C GLY A 104 -16.56 -40.81 -14.94
N VAL A 105 -15.96 -39.80 -14.32
CA VAL A 105 -14.87 -39.96 -13.38
C VAL A 105 -15.46 -40.27 -12.01
N ASP A 106 -16.00 -41.50 -11.87
CA ASP A 106 -16.35 -42.06 -10.58
C ASP A 106 -15.07 -42.49 -9.82
N ASN A 107 -14.97 -42.04 -8.59
CA ASN A 107 -13.86 -42.18 -7.64
C ASN A 107 -13.45 -43.62 -7.27
N HIS A 108 -13.05 -44.46 -8.21
CA HIS A 108 -12.47 -45.78 -7.90
C HIS A 108 -11.41 -46.22 -8.91
N ALA A 109 -10.25 -45.62 -8.89
CA ALA A 109 -9.06 -46.25 -9.46
C ALA A 109 -7.78 -45.78 -8.71
N THR A 110 -7.27 -46.71 -7.93
CA THR A 110 -6.00 -46.65 -7.22
C THR A 110 -4.81 -46.66 -8.21
N ASN A 111 -4.35 -45.48 -8.67
CA ASN A 111 -3.01 -45.28 -9.25
C ASN A 111 -2.65 -43.82 -9.13
N GLU A 112 -1.70 -43.48 -8.25
CA GLU A 112 -1.21 -42.13 -7.99
C GLU A 112 -0.72 -41.38 -9.24
N ASP A 113 -0.28 -42.07 -10.28
CA ASP A 113 0.17 -41.47 -11.53
C ASP A 113 -0.98 -41.02 -12.45
N LEU A 114 -2.11 -41.69 -12.36
CA LEU A 114 -3.33 -41.40 -13.13
C LEU A 114 -4.14 -40.28 -12.49
N ASP A 115 -4.20 -40.24 -11.15
CA ASP A 115 -4.90 -39.17 -10.40
C ASP A 115 -4.25 -37.82 -10.57
N THR A 116 -2.90 -37.77 -10.53
CA THR A 116 -2.15 -36.53 -10.77
C THR A 116 -2.33 -36.02 -12.21
N ARG A 117 -2.43 -36.92 -13.18
CA ARG A 117 -2.66 -36.61 -14.60
C ARG A 117 -4.12 -36.27 -14.90
N LEU A 118 -5.07 -36.91 -14.22
CA LEU A 118 -6.50 -36.60 -14.34
C LEU A 118 -6.86 -35.30 -13.62
N ASP A 119 -6.28 -35.00 -12.47
CA ASP A 119 -6.43 -33.71 -11.80
C ASP A 119 -5.87 -32.58 -12.68
N SER A 120 -4.75 -32.77 -13.36
CA SER A 120 -4.20 -31.79 -14.29
C SER A 120 -4.97 -31.72 -15.62
N ALA A 121 -5.54 -32.83 -16.09
CA ALA A 121 -6.38 -32.86 -17.30
C ALA A 121 -7.82 -32.34 -17.06
N ALA A 122 -8.35 -32.55 -15.84
CA ALA A 122 -9.65 -32.04 -15.39
C ALA A 122 -9.66 -30.50 -15.19
N ILE A 123 -8.46 -29.86 -15.13
CA ILE A 123 -8.36 -28.40 -15.18
C ILE A 123 -8.83 -27.95 -16.54
N THR A 124 -10.11 -27.59 -16.62
CA THR A 124 -10.74 -27.15 -17.85
C THR A 124 -9.99 -25.95 -18.48
N SER A 125 -10.10 -25.79 -19.78
CA SER A 125 -9.52 -24.64 -20.52
C SER A 125 -9.83 -23.29 -19.84
N ASN A 126 -11.00 -23.19 -19.19
CA ASN A 126 -11.41 -22.01 -18.44
C ASN A 126 -10.59 -21.79 -17.18
N VAL A 127 -10.29 -22.83 -16.40
CA VAL A 127 -9.47 -22.75 -15.18
C VAL A 127 -8.02 -22.41 -15.55
N ARG A 128 -7.48 -23.03 -16.61
CA ARG A 128 -6.15 -22.69 -17.15
C ARG A 128 -6.06 -21.22 -17.55
N THR A 129 -7.07 -20.74 -18.27
CA THR A 129 -7.17 -19.33 -18.68
C THR A 129 -7.28 -18.40 -17.47
N LEU A 130 -8.11 -18.76 -16.49
CA LEU A 130 -8.25 -17.98 -15.26
C LEU A 130 -6.91 -17.91 -14.50
N MET A 131 -6.22 -19.02 -14.32
CA MET A 131 -4.89 -19.04 -13.69
C MET A 131 -3.88 -18.18 -14.43
N LEU A 132 -3.83 -18.28 -15.77
CA LEU A 132 -2.95 -17.45 -16.60
C LEU A 132 -3.33 -15.98 -16.61
N ASN A 133 -4.56 -15.61 -16.27
CA ASN A 133 -4.93 -14.22 -16.08
C ASN A 133 -4.58 -13.69 -14.69
N GLN A 134 -4.55 -14.54 -13.68
CA GLN A 134 -4.37 -14.14 -12.29
C GLN A 134 -2.93 -14.30 -11.76
N ILE A 135 -2.15 -15.22 -12.35
CA ILE A 135 -0.77 -15.49 -11.95
C ILE A 135 0.18 -14.93 -13.00
N PRO A 136 1.25 -14.21 -12.61
CA PRO A 136 2.21 -13.64 -13.55
C PRO A 136 2.73 -14.67 -14.54
N ASN A 137 2.57 -14.42 -15.84
CA ASN A 137 3.05 -15.29 -16.91
C ASN A 137 3.36 -14.50 -18.19
N GLY A 138 4.16 -15.09 -19.06
CA GLY A 138 4.65 -14.41 -20.26
C GLY A 138 5.66 -13.30 -19.98
N SER A 139 6.21 -12.75 -21.04
CA SER A 139 7.19 -11.66 -20.94
C SER A 139 6.49 -10.31 -20.81
N PRO A 140 6.87 -9.46 -19.84
CA PRO A 140 6.30 -8.13 -19.70
C PRO A 140 6.71 -7.14 -20.81
N VAL A 141 7.68 -7.52 -21.66
CA VAL A 141 8.24 -6.67 -22.73
C VAL A 141 8.25 -7.37 -24.10
N GLY A 142 7.49 -8.45 -24.25
CA GLY A 142 7.46 -9.24 -25.48
C GLY A 142 8.70 -10.14 -25.64
N LYS A 143 8.98 -10.54 -26.87
CA LYS A 143 10.13 -11.42 -27.19
C LYS A 143 11.42 -10.59 -27.28
N VAL A 144 12.19 -10.56 -26.20
CA VAL A 144 13.49 -9.87 -26.14
C VAL A 144 14.53 -10.76 -25.47
N ARG A 145 15.82 -10.48 -25.73
CA ARG A 145 16.94 -11.21 -25.14
C ARG A 145 17.04 -10.93 -23.65
N LEU A 146 17.26 -11.97 -22.86
CA LEU A 146 17.66 -11.85 -21.46
C LEU A 146 19.15 -11.49 -21.38
N SER A 147 19.48 -10.43 -20.66
CA SER A 147 20.86 -10.03 -20.38
C SER A 147 21.40 -10.68 -19.12
N SER A 148 20.53 -11.04 -18.15
CA SER A 148 20.94 -11.76 -16.95
C SER A 148 19.79 -12.60 -16.36
N GLY A 149 20.14 -13.78 -15.85
CA GLY A 149 19.24 -14.71 -15.18
C GLY A 149 19.16 -14.50 -13.67
N PHE A 150 18.23 -15.23 -13.06
CA PHE A 150 18.06 -15.33 -11.60
C PHE A 150 19.19 -16.18 -10.99
N GLY A 151 19.71 -15.78 -9.83
CA GLY A 151 20.69 -16.57 -9.10
C GLY A 151 21.87 -15.76 -8.54
N LYS A 152 22.81 -16.44 -7.92
CA LYS A 152 24.04 -15.82 -7.41
C LYS A 152 24.96 -15.41 -8.58
N ARG A 153 25.36 -14.15 -8.61
CA ARG A 153 26.27 -13.61 -9.60
C ARG A 153 27.13 -12.47 -9.03
N ILE A 154 28.21 -12.13 -9.71
CA ILE A 154 28.95 -10.89 -9.42
C ILE A 154 28.11 -9.73 -9.96
N HIS A 155 27.82 -8.77 -9.08
CA HIS A 155 27.03 -7.60 -9.45
C HIS A 155 27.81 -6.72 -10.45
N PRO A 156 27.24 -6.37 -11.62
CA PRO A 156 28.00 -5.71 -12.69
C PRO A 156 28.57 -4.34 -12.30
N VAL A 157 27.90 -3.61 -11.41
CA VAL A 157 28.32 -2.28 -10.95
C VAL A 157 29.20 -2.38 -9.70
N THR A 158 28.73 -3.06 -8.66
CA THR A 158 29.42 -3.11 -7.35
C THR A 158 30.53 -4.14 -7.27
N LYS A 159 30.64 -5.05 -8.26
CA LYS A 159 31.62 -6.15 -8.33
C LYS A 159 31.62 -7.12 -7.16
N VAL A 160 30.57 -7.09 -6.32
CA VAL A 160 30.39 -7.98 -5.17
C VAL A 160 29.47 -9.14 -5.57
N ALA A 161 29.73 -10.34 -5.03
CA ALA A 161 28.84 -11.48 -5.20
C ALA A 161 27.51 -11.20 -4.53
N LYS A 162 26.41 -11.22 -5.31
CA LYS A 162 25.07 -10.91 -4.85
C LYS A 162 24.04 -11.83 -5.49
N MET A 163 22.97 -12.12 -4.75
CA MET A 163 21.81 -12.81 -5.28
C MET A 163 21.03 -11.89 -6.21
N HIS A 164 20.91 -12.24 -7.48
CA HIS A 164 20.03 -11.61 -8.44
C HIS A 164 18.64 -12.22 -8.30
N ARG A 165 17.68 -11.44 -7.86
CA ARG A 165 16.32 -11.90 -7.48
C ARG A 165 15.31 -11.83 -8.62
N GLY A 166 15.76 -11.53 -9.83
CA GLY A 166 14.90 -11.34 -10.98
C GLY A 166 15.57 -11.77 -12.29
N LEU A 167 14.97 -11.35 -13.39
CA LEU A 167 15.53 -11.42 -14.75
C LEU A 167 15.80 -10.00 -15.25
N ASP A 168 16.89 -9.83 -15.98
CA ASP A 168 17.18 -8.59 -16.68
C ASP A 168 16.90 -8.77 -18.19
N PHE A 169 15.93 -8.03 -18.71
CA PHE A 169 15.59 -7.98 -20.12
C PHE A 169 16.38 -6.86 -20.80
N ALA A 170 17.14 -7.18 -21.82
CA ALA A 170 17.87 -6.21 -22.64
C ALA A 170 16.89 -5.43 -23.53
N VAL A 171 16.49 -4.26 -23.08
CA VAL A 171 15.52 -3.40 -23.77
C VAL A 171 16.03 -1.97 -23.85
N ASN A 172 15.71 -1.27 -24.94
CA ASN A 172 16.02 0.15 -25.08
C ASN A 172 15.16 1.00 -24.14
N ILE A 173 15.67 2.18 -23.77
CA ILE A 173 14.88 3.19 -23.09
C ILE A 173 13.67 3.54 -23.95
N GLY A 174 12.47 3.51 -23.36
CA GLY A 174 11.24 3.81 -24.09
C GLY A 174 10.42 2.57 -24.48
N THR A 175 10.91 1.36 -24.22
CA THR A 175 10.16 0.13 -24.44
C THR A 175 8.93 0.06 -23.54
N LYS A 176 7.77 -0.29 -24.09
CA LYS A 176 6.52 -0.47 -23.35
C LYS A 176 6.59 -1.72 -22.47
N ILE A 177 6.07 -1.60 -21.26
CA ILE A 177 6.02 -2.68 -20.26
C ILE A 177 4.56 -2.96 -19.95
N TYR A 178 4.18 -4.22 -20.01
CA TYR A 178 2.80 -4.67 -19.85
C TYR A 178 2.63 -5.52 -18.58
N ALA A 179 1.44 -5.52 -18.01
CA ALA A 179 1.08 -6.36 -16.88
C ALA A 179 1.05 -7.84 -17.31
N PRO A 180 1.74 -8.75 -16.59
CA PRO A 180 1.80 -10.17 -16.92
C PRO A 180 0.58 -10.95 -16.42
N ALA A 181 -0.23 -10.34 -15.57
CA ALA A 181 -1.48 -10.85 -15.01
C ALA A 181 -2.35 -9.70 -14.50
N ASP A 182 -3.61 -9.99 -14.22
CA ASP A 182 -4.50 -9.09 -13.52
C ASP A 182 -3.94 -8.78 -12.12
N GLY A 183 -4.18 -7.57 -11.64
CA GLY A 183 -3.67 -7.19 -10.32
C GLY A 183 -3.93 -5.73 -9.98
N VAL A 184 -3.53 -5.36 -8.78
CA VAL A 184 -3.60 -3.99 -8.27
C VAL A 184 -2.18 -3.44 -8.16
N VAL A 185 -2.02 -2.20 -8.55
CA VAL A 185 -0.75 -1.47 -8.37
C VAL A 185 -0.52 -1.22 -6.88
N GLU A 186 0.35 -2.03 -6.28
CA GLU A 186 0.67 -1.91 -4.86
C GLU A 186 1.50 -0.65 -4.57
N VAL A 187 2.53 -0.39 -5.39
CA VAL A 187 3.39 0.76 -5.19
C VAL A 187 4.01 1.26 -6.49
N THR A 188 4.06 2.58 -6.64
CA THR A 188 4.92 3.28 -7.58
C THR A 188 5.87 4.20 -6.81
N ARG A 189 7.19 4.03 -6.96
CA ARG A 189 8.19 4.82 -6.25
C ARG A 189 9.23 5.36 -7.21
N ARG A 190 9.41 6.69 -7.20
CA ARG A 190 10.50 7.35 -7.92
C ARG A 190 11.77 7.35 -7.08
N SER A 191 12.89 7.00 -7.69
CA SER A 191 14.19 7.03 -7.04
C SER A 191 15.31 7.10 -8.09
N ASN A 192 16.41 7.74 -7.71
CA ASN A 192 17.64 7.76 -8.50
C ASN A 192 18.71 6.81 -7.94
N THR A 193 18.38 6.02 -6.91
CA THR A 193 19.28 5.05 -6.27
C THR A 193 18.70 3.65 -6.29
N GLY A 194 19.54 2.64 -6.12
CA GLY A 194 19.11 1.24 -6.04
C GLY A 194 18.29 0.81 -7.25
N SER A 195 17.05 0.37 -7.03
CA SER A 195 16.13 -0.06 -8.09
C SER A 195 15.64 1.05 -9.03
N GLY A 196 16.02 2.31 -8.78
CA GLY A 196 15.53 3.44 -9.56
C GLY A 196 14.01 3.62 -9.41
N ASN A 197 13.36 4.06 -10.48
CA ASN A 197 11.91 4.12 -10.53
C ASN A 197 11.35 2.69 -10.51
N PHE A 198 10.57 2.41 -9.50
CA PHE A 198 10.11 1.06 -9.13
C PHE A 198 8.59 0.98 -9.13
N LEU A 199 8.05 -0.05 -9.75
CA LEU A 199 6.64 -0.42 -9.76
C LEU A 199 6.50 -1.84 -9.22
N ARG A 200 5.45 -2.10 -8.43
CA ARG A 200 5.04 -3.45 -8.02
C ARG A 200 3.54 -3.61 -8.17
N LEU A 201 3.16 -4.75 -8.72
CA LEU A 201 1.78 -5.22 -8.81
C LEU A 201 1.56 -6.33 -7.78
N GLN A 202 0.44 -6.27 -7.11
CA GLN A 202 -0.12 -7.37 -6.33
C GLN A 202 -1.08 -8.14 -7.22
N HIS A 203 -0.87 -9.44 -7.34
CA HIS A 203 -1.73 -10.36 -8.08
C HIS A 203 -2.46 -11.30 -7.12
N SER A 204 -3.32 -12.15 -7.65
CA SER A 204 -4.04 -13.17 -6.88
C SER A 204 -3.08 -14.20 -6.25
N PHE A 205 -3.58 -14.95 -5.29
CA PHE A 205 -2.89 -16.06 -4.62
C PHE A 205 -1.58 -15.70 -3.93
N GLY A 206 -1.37 -14.41 -3.59
CA GLY A 206 -0.14 -13.96 -2.94
C GLY A 206 1.06 -13.78 -3.87
N PHE A 207 0.84 -13.74 -5.18
CA PHE A 207 1.88 -13.39 -6.14
C PHE A 207 2.06 -11.88 -6.24
N THR A 208 3.30 -11.46 -6.48
CA THR A 208 3.62 -10.08 -6.86
C THR A 208 4.60 -10.09 -8.02
N SER A 209 4.48 -9.10 -8.90
CA SER A 209 5.49 -8.79 -9.90
C SER A 209 6.07 -7.40 -9.67
N SER A 210 7.36 -7.21 -9.92
CA SER A 210 7.98 -5.90 -9.75
C SER A 210 8.93 -5.55 -10.89
N TYR A 211 9.03 -4.24 -11.14
CA TYR A 211 9.69 -3.64 -12.29
C TYR A 211 10.60 -2.52 -11.83
N SER A 212 11.88 -2.59 -12.16
CA SER A 212 12.89 -1.60 -11.77
C SER A 212 13.48 -0.88 -12.99
N HIS A 213 14.21 0.19 -12.71
CA HIS A 213 14.93 1.02 -13.68
C HIS A 213 14.02 1.71 -14.71
N LEU A 214 12.75 1.96 -14.34
CA LEU A 214 11.75 2.56 -15.24
C LEU A 214 12.07 4.02 -15.60
N LYS A 215 11.65 4.44 -16.79
CA LYS A 215 11.62 5.85 -17.19
C LYS A 215 10.36 6.54 -16.70
N LYS A 216 9.20 5.88 -16.84
CA LYS A 216 7.89 6.45 -16.53
C LYS A 216 6.89 5.37 -16.14
N PHE A 217 6.06 5.67 -15.15
CA PHE A 217 4.86 4.90 -14.83
C PHE A 217 3.71 5.32 -15.75
N LYS A 218 2.84 4.38 -16.09
CA LYS A 218 1.59 4.60 -16.83
C LYS A 218 0.36 4.34 -15.98
N VAL A 219 0.58 3.95 -14.73
CA VAL A 219 -0.44 3.60 -13.73
C VAL A 219 -0.08 4.25 -12.39
N GLN A 220 -1.03 4.26 -11.46
CA GLN A 220 -0.90 4.83 -10.11
C GLN A 220 -1.14 3.74 -9.05
N SER A 221 -0.60 3.93 -7.84
CA SER A 221 -0.88 3.04 -6.70
C SER A 221 -2.38 2.99 -6.41
N GLY A 222 -2.91 1.79 -6.13
CA GLY A 222 -4.32 1.51 -5.94
C GLY A 222 -5.09 1.21 -7.24
N GLN A 223 -4.51 1.44 -8.41
CA GLN A 223 -5.17 1.18 -9.70
C GLN A 223 -5.20 -0.32 -10.00
N PHE A 224 -6.37 -0.84 -10.38
CA PHE A 224 -6.50 -2.17 -10.96
C PHE A 224 -5.98 -2.17 -12.40
N VAL A 225 -5.27 -3.22 -12.79
CA VAL A 225 -4.77 -3.44 -14.15
C VAL A 225 -5.11 -4.86 -14.59
N ARG A 226 -5.48 -5.00 -15.85
CA ARG A 226 -5.68 -6.30 -16.48
C ARG A 226 -4.38 -6.78 -17.11
N LYS A 227 -4.27 -8.07 -17.29
CA LYS A 227 -3.19 -8.68 -18.06
C LYS A 227 -3.10 -8.02 -19.44
N GLY A 228 -1.91 -7.61 -19.85
CA GLY A 228 -1.68 -6.92 -21.11
C GLY A 228 -1.83 -5.40 -21.06
N ASP A 229 -2.28 -4.81 -19.95
CA ASP A 229 -2.34 -3.36 -19.79
C ASP A 229 -0.94 -2.74 -19.77
N LEU A 230 -0.81 -1.56 -20.36
CA LEU A 230 0.43 -0.78 -20.36
C LEU A 230 0.66 -0.15 -18.99
N ILE A 231 1.64 -0.67 -18.22
CA ILE A 231 1.92 -0.24 -16.85
C ILE A 231 3.11 0.73 -16.72
N GLY A 232 4.02 0.71 -17.69
CA GLY A 232 5.22 1.53 -17.60
C GLY A 232 6.03 1.58 -18.88
N ILE A 233 7.10 2.35 -18.82
CA ILE A 233 8.09 2.53 -19.89
C ILE A 233 9.46 2.24 -19.31
N SER A 234 10.24 1.39 -19.97
CA SER A 234 11.62 1.05 -19.57
C SER A 234 12.54 2.25 -19.60
N GLY A 235 13.56 2.21 -18.78
CA GLY A 235 14.53 3.29 -18.62
C GLY A 235 15.93 2.79 -18.26
N ASN A 236 16.62 3.61 -17.49
CA ASN A 236 17.94 3.34 -16.93
C ASN A 236 18.14 4.09 -15.60
N SER A 237 17.07 4.20 -14.78
CA SER A 237 17.09 4.93 -13.51
C SER A 237 17.72 4.09 -12.40
N GLY A 238 18.30 4.75 -11.39
CA GLY A 238 18.92 4.08 -10.24
C GLY A 238 20.26 3.43 -10.53
N LEU A 239 20.59 2.36 -9.79
CA LEU A 239 21.86 1.65 -9.92
C LEU A 239 21.77 0.64 -11.07
N SER A 240 22.09 1.08 -12.28
CA SER A 240 22.04 0.29 -13.50
C SER A 240 23.35 0.42 -14.29
N SER A 241 23.78 -0.66 -14.94
CA SER A 241 24.97 -0.67 -15.83
C SER A 241 24.64 -0.32 -17.28
N GLY A 242 23.38 -0.18 -17.62
CA GLY A 242 22.89 0.13 -18.96
C GLY A 242 21.38 -0.08 -19.07
N PRO A 243 20.75 0.36 -20.18
CA PRO A 243 19.32 0.23 -20.36
C PRO A 243 18.84 -1.22 -20.30
N HIS A 244 17.97 -1.54 -19.37
CA HIS A 244 17.32 -2.85 -19.21
C HIS A 244 16.07 -2.74 -18.33
N LEU A 245 15.24 -3.76 -18.36
CA LEU A 245 14.17 -3.97 -17.38
C LEU A 245 14.61 -5.07 -16.42
N HIS A 246 14.71 -4.74 -15.14
CA HIS A 246 14.80 -5.74 -14.07
C HIS A 246 13.40 -6.14 -13.63
N TYR A 247 13.08 -7.43 -13.73
CA TYR A 247 11.77 -8.01 -13.47
C TYR A 247 11.86 -9.13 -12.42
N GLU A 248 11.04 -9.05 -11.36
CA GLU A 248 10.95 -10.08 -10.32
C GLU A 248 9.54 -10.64 -10.25
N VAL A 249 9.43 -11.92 -9.96
CA VAL A 249 8.20 -12.59 -9.50
C VAL A 249 8.42 -13.07 -8.07
N ARG A 250 7.44 -12.84 -7.20
CA ARG A 250 7.47 -13.30 -5.81
C ARG A 250 6.18 -14.01 -5.46
N PHE A 251 6.28 -14.96 -4.55
CA PHE A 251 5.16 -15.63 -3.92
C PHE A 251 5.26 -15.48 -2.41
N VAL A 252 4.24 -14.88 -1.79
CA VAL A 252 4.21 -14.57 -0.34
C VAL A 252 5.54 -13.93 0.11
N GLY A 253 5.99 -12.90 -0.62
CA GLY A 253 7.21 -12.15 -0.36
C GLY A 253 8.54 -12.83 -0.76
N ARG A 254 8.56 -14.15 -1.00
CA ARG A 254 9.76 -14.89 -1.42
C ARG A 254 10.01 -14.70 -2.91
N ALA A 255 11.20 -14.27 -3.29
CA ALA A 255 11.61 -14.19 -4.70
C ALA A 255 11.71 -15.59 -5.32
N LEU A 256 11.07 -15.78 -6.45
CA LEU A 256 11.13 -16.98 -7.30
C LEU A 256 11.98 -16.70 -8.53
N ASN A 257 12.41 -17.77 -9.21
CA ASN A 257 13.01 -17.63 -10.54
C ASN A 257 11.91 -17.22 -11.54
N PRO A 258 11.96 -16.01 -12.15
CA PRO A 258 10.89 -15.61 -13.06
C PRO A 258 10.87 -16.37 -14.39
N LYS A 259 11.96 -17.05 -14.76
CA LYS A 259 12.10 -17.71 -16.08
C LYS A 259 10.98 -18.72 -16.36
N PRO A 260 10.62 -19.67 -15.44
CA PRO A 260 9.47 -20.55 -15.65
C PRO A 260 8.17 -19.81 -15.90
N PHE A 261 7.93 -18.71 -15.19
CA PHE A 261 6.71 -17.88 -15.35
C PHE A 261 6.70 -17.13 -16.69
N VAL A 262 7.84 -16.58 -17.12
CA VAL A 262 7.96 -15.89 -18.41
C VAL A 262 7.72 -16.84 -19.58
N ASP A 263 8.11 -18.11 -19.44
CA ASP A 263 7.91 -19.13 -20.46
C ASP A 263 6.52 -19.77 -20.39
N TRP A 264 5.78 -19.54 -19.31
CA TRP A 264 4.48 -20.18 -19.05
C TRP A 264 3.39 -19.65 -19.98
N SER A 265 2.64 -20.57 -20.57
CA SER A 265 1.57 -20.30 -21.54
C SER A 265 0.57 -21.44 -21.54
N LEU A 266 -0.52 -21.31 -22.32
CA LEU A 266 -1.48 -22.39 -22.53
C LEU A 266 -0.84 -23.67 -23.10
N ASN A 267 0.15 -23.52 -23.99
CA ASN A 267 0.77 -24.67 -24.68
C ASN A 267 1.67 -25.52 -23.77
N ASN A 268 2.16 -24.95 -22.69
CA ASN A 268 3.05 -25.61 -21.74
C ASN A 268 2.57 -25.41 -20.29
N PHE A 269 1.26 -25.46 -20.11
CA PHE A 269 0.61 -25.11 -18.85
C PHE A 269 1.12 -25.92 -17.68
N GLU A 270 1.30 -27.22 -17.86
CA GLU A 270 1.73 -28.17 -16.82
C GLU A 270 3.18 -27.96 -16.39
N ASP A 271 3.98 -27.38 -17.24
CA ASP A 271 5.42 -27.18 -17.00
C ASP A 271 5.71 -26.40 -15.71
N ILE A 272 4.86 -25.44 -15.34
CA ILE A 272 5.09 -24.58 -14.17
C ILE A 272 5.06 -25.41 -12.88
N PHE A 273 4.22 -26.41 -12.78
CA PHE A 273 4.06 -27.24 -11.57
C PHE A 273 5.32 -28.08 -11.30
N THR A 274 5.99 -28.51 -12.33
CA THR A 274 7.25 -29.26 -12.24
C THR A 274 8.47 -28.38 -12.06
N LYS A 275 8.49 -27.20 -12.70
CA LYS A 275 9.63 -26.26 -12.70
C LYS A 275 9.69 -25.40 -11.43
N GLU A 276 8.53 -25.07 -10.80
CA GLU A 276 8.48 -24.27 -9.58
C GLU A 276 7.85 -25.04 -8.41
N ARG A 277 8.61 -25.97 -7.85
CA ARG A 277 8.20 -26.87 -6.75
C ARG A 277 8.12 -26.20 -5.37
N LYS A 278 8.53 -24.93 -5.25
CA LYS A 278 8.45 -24.19 -3.98
C LYS A 278 7.05 -23.71 -3.65
N ILE A 279 6.14 -23.81 -4.61
CA ILE A 279 4.73 -23.46 -4.47
C ILE A 279 3.96 -24.78 -4.31
N ARG A 280 3.10 -24.84 -3.30
CA ARG A 280 2.13 -25.93 -3.16
C ARG A 280 0.94 -25.66 -4.06
N TRP A 281 1.10 -25.93 -5.35
CA TRP A 281 0.09 -25.66 -6.38
C TRP A 281 -1.27 -26.28 -6.06
N GLU A 282 -1.28 -27.50 -5.54
CA GLU A 282 -2.50 -28.20 -5.12
C GLU A 282 -3.35 -27.35 -4.17
N SER A 283 -2.73 -26.68 -3.21
CA SER A 283 -3.43 -25.82 -2.25
C SER A 283 -4.03 -24.55 -2.87
N LEU A 284 -3.56 -24.15 -4.05
CA LEU A 284 -4.08 -23.01 -4.81
C LEU A 284 -5.19 -23.41 -5.78
N ILE A 285 -5.20 -24.68 -6.19
CA ILE A 285 -6.08 -25.23 -7.23
C ILE A 285 -7.27 -25.95 -6.59
N LYS A 286 -7.07 -26.65 -5.45
CA LYS A 286 -8.18 -27.30 -4.73
C LYS A 286 -9.15 -26.22 -4.25
N PRO A 287 -10.42 -26.25 -4.68
CA PRO A 287 -11.45 -25.47 -4.03
C PRO A 287 -11.46 -25.87 -2.55
N TRP A 288 -11.69 -24.92 -1.68
CA TRP A 288 -11.80 -25.09 -0.24
C TRP A 288 -12.84 -26.17 0.07
N ASN A 289 -12.43 -27.43 0.10
CA ASN A 289 -13.22 -28.46 0.72
C ASN A 289 -12.94 -28.39 2.21
N ASN A 290 -13.89 -27.80 2.89
CA ASN A 290 -14.00 -27.87 4.33
C ASN A 290 -14.00 -29.33 4.75
N GLU A 291 -13.08 -29.72 5.55
CA GLU A 291 -13.33 -30.56 6.71
C GLU A 291 -13.37 -29.68 7.94
#